data_3ef1c7410766f2fffec4afc35dba93ba
#
_entry.id   3ef1c7410766f2fffec4afc35dba93ba
#
_cell.length_a   1.000
_cell.length_b   1.000
_cell.length_c   1.000
_cell.angle_alpha   90.00
_cell.angle_beta   90.00
_cell.angle_gamma   90.00
#
_symmetry.space_group_name_H-M   'P 1'
#
loop_
_entity.id
_entity.type
_entity.pdbx_description
1 polymer ?
#
loop_
_entity_poly.entity_id
_entity_poly.type
_entity_poly.pdbx_seq_one_letter_code
_entity_poly.pdbx_strand_id
1 'polypeptide(L)'
;WIKTEKIDKTNVNYIYRCQRLSIPSKNEFAPITRAITQKKKVEIEYLSVTNGKSKRIISPHSLFDDGLKIYIRAYDSKYQAFINISSSRITCSSLMDVSTAIGEEVEYDIEWNNILDFQLIPHPKIKHKETIEYEYKMIRGSLNIQVREATAGFYLRAWNVDCSVDAGLSSEIYHLHLRDAEQHS
;
A
#
# COMPACT_ATOMS: atom_id res chain seq x y z
N TRP A 1 21.41 -20.78 8.80
CA TRP A 1 21.77 -20.66 10.24
C TRP A 1 20.84 -19.62 10.83
N ILE A 2 19.71 -20.04 11.43
CA ILE A 2 18.79 -19.18 12.16
C ILE A 2 19.42 -18.99 13.53
N LYS A 3 19.86 -17.77 13.86
CA LYS A 3 20.19 -17.39 15.24
C LYS A 3 18.88 -17.38 16.01
N THR A 4 18.66 -18.38 16.85
CA THR A 4 17.62 -18.34 17.87
C THR A 4 18.06 -17.35 18.94
N GLU A 5 17.55 -16.12 18.90
CA GLU A 5 17.58 -15.27 20.08
C GLU A 5 16.77 -15.96 21.19
N LYS A 6 17.37 -16.12 22.36
CA LYS A 6 16.68 -16.69 23.51
C LYS A 6 15.48 -15.80 23.84
N ILE A 7 14.29 -16.35 23.64
CA ILE A 7 13.05 -15.70 24.11
C ILE A 7 13.16 -15.60 25.61
N ASP A 8 13.16 -14.37 26.13
CA ASP A 8 13.11 -14.13 27.57
C ASP A 8 11.79 -14.69 28.10
N LYS A 9 11.90 -15.74 28.93
CA LYS A 9 10.74 -16.47 29.47
C LYS A 9 9.93 -15.67 30.49
N THR A 10 10.35 -14.45 30.84
CA THR A 10 9.65 -13.61 31.83
C THR A 10 8.55 -12.74 31.21
N ASN A 11 8.53 -12.55 29.87
CA ASN A 11 7.47 -11.86 29.14
C ASN A 11 6.74 -12.85 28.24
N VAL A 12 5.69 -13.48 28.73
CA VAL A 12 4.81 -14.33 27.93
C VAL A 12 3.95 -13.44 27.05
N ASN A 13 4.47 -13.08 25.87
CA ASN A 13 3.67 -12.45 24.84
C ASN A 13 2.77 -13.52 24.22
N TYR A 14 1.50 -13.56 24.64
CA TYR A 14 0.46 -14.45 24.06
C TYR A 14 0.16 -14.15 22.58
N ILE A 15 0.63 -13.00 22.07
CA ILE A 15 0.46 -12.59 20.69
C ILE A 15 1.83 -12.47 20.04
N TYR A 16 2.16 -13.41 19.14
CA TYR A 16 3.32 -13.31 18.26
C TYR A 16 2.94 -12.53 17.01
N ARG A 17 3.62 -11.40 16.78
CA ARG A 17 3.45 -10.61 15.55
C ARG A 17 4.60 -10.91 14.60
N CYS A 18 4.26 -11.25 13.35
CA CYS A 18 5.27 -11.37 12.31
C CYS A 18 5.98 -10.03 12.09
N GLN A 19 7.31 -10.06 12.01
CA GLN A 19 8.09 -8.87 11.73
C GLN A 19 7.93 -8.47 10.25
N ARG A 20 7.94 -7.17 9.99
CA ARG A 20 8.02 -6.67 8.62
C ARG A 20 9.37 -7.01 8.03
N LEU A 21 9.39 -7.62 6.85
CA LEU A 21 10.61 -7.92 6.12
C LEU A 21 11.26 -6.67 5.49
N SER A 22 10.49 -5.61 5.33
CA SER A 22 10.90 -4.38 4.64
C SER A 22 10.61 -3.17 5.52
N ILE A 23 11.65 -2.63 6.12
CA ILE A 23 11.59 -1.43 6.97
C ILE A 23 12.44 -0.33 6.32
N PRO A 24 11.90 0.88 6.13
CA PRO A 24 12.71 1.99 5.62
C PRO A 24 13.76 2.40 6.66
N SER A 25 14.95 2.78 6.20
CA SER A 25 15.96 3.38 7.08
C SER A 25 15.49 4.74 7.57
N LYS A 26 15.80 5.04 8.84
CA LYS A 26 15.42 6.33 9.46
C LYS A 26 16.06 7.51 8.75
N ASN A 27 17.30 7.36 8.28
CA ASN A 27 18.05 8.43 7.64
C ASN A 27 17.45 8.82 6.30
N GLU A 28 17.04 7.83 5.50
CA GLU A 28 16.42 8.06 4.20
C GLU A 28 14.95 8.47 4.31
N PHE A 29 14.26 8.10 5.41
CA PHE A 29 12.85 8.39 5.57
C PHE A 29 12.57 9.76 6.21
N ALA A 30 13.45 10.25 7.08
CA ALA A 30 13.26 11.52 7.77
C ALA A 30 13.20 12.76 6.85
N PRO A 31 14.04 12.91 5.79
CA PRO A 31 13.90 14.03 4.85
C PRO A 31 12.56 14.03 4.13
N ILE A 32 11.99 12.85 3.86
CA ILE A 32 10.71 12.70 3.15
C ILE A 32 9.55 13.16 4.03
N THR A 33 9.53 12.74 5.30
CA THR A 33 8.47 13.18 6.23
C THR A 33 8.51 14.68 6.48
N ARG A 34 9.72 15.27 6.56
CA ARG A 34 9.88 16.73 6.64
C ARG A 34 9.36 17.42 5.37
N ALA A 35 9.66 16.87 4.20
CA ALA A 35 9.20 17.43 2.93
C ALA A 35 7.69 17.46 2.83
N ILE A 36 7.00 16.40 3.24
CA ILE A 36 5.54 16.34 3.31
C ILE A 36 5.01 17.48 4.21
N THR A 37 5.57 17.62 5.41
CA THR A 37 5.13 18.64 6.37
C THR A 37 5.41 20.07 5.91
N GLN A 38 6.55 20.26 5.22
CA GLN A 38 7.00 21.59 4.77
C GLN A 38 6.59 21.92 3.34
N LYS A 39 5.89 21.03 2.65
CA LYS A 39 5.55 21.14 1.23
C LYS A 39 6.78 21.46 0.36
N LYS A 40 7.83 20.66 0.53
CA LYS A 40 9.11 20.80 -0.19
C LYS A 40 9.41 19.60 -1.07
N LYS A 41 10.31 19.78 -2.04
CA LYS A 41 10.83 18.70 -2.87
C LYS A 41 11.94 17.93 -2.15
N VAL A 42 12.12 16.68 -2.58
CA VAL A 42 13.19 15.79 -2.11
C VAL A 42 13.91 15.20 -3.31
N GLU A 43 15.24 15.25 -3.30
CA GLU A 43 16.04 14.40 -4.17
C GLU A 43 16.19 13.04 -3.51
N ILE A 44 15.93 11.97 -4.26
CA ILE A 44 16.10 10.59 -3.81
C ILE A 44 16.96 9.78 -4.79
N GLU A 45 17.73 8.84 -4.24
CA GLU A 45 18.26 7.71 -5.02
C GLU A 45 17.34 6.50 -4.82
N TYR A 46 16.82 5.95 -5.89
CA TYR A 46 15.83 4.89 -5.88
C TYR A 46 16.26 3.66 -6.65
N LEU A 47 16.04 2.48 -6.06
CA LEU A 47 16.29 1.17 -6.68
C LEU A 47 14.98 0.63 -7.28
N SER A 48 14.85 0.72 -8.61
CA SER A 48 13.75 0.11 -9.35
C SER A 48 14.08 -1.33 -9.71
N VAL A 49 13.08 -2.23 -9.63
CA VAL A 49 13.26 -3.62 -10.07
C VAL A 49 13.43 -3.76 -11.58
N THR A 50 12.94 -2.78 -12.34
CA THR A 50 13.00 -2.79 -13.81
C THR A 50 14.15 -1.95 -14.36
N ASN A 51 14.41 -0.78 -13.75
CA ASN A 51 15.34 0.23 -14.31
C ASN A 51 16.60 0.42 -13.46
N GLY A 52 16.79 -0.37 -12.40
CA GLY A 52 17.95 -0.26 -11.52
C GLY A 52 17.98 1.05 -10.73
N LYS A 53 19.20 1.52 -10.42
CA LYS A 53 19.44 2.73 -9.61
C LYS A 53 19.21 3.99 -10.45
N SER A 54 18.48 4.95 -9.89
CA SER A 54 18.24 6.27 -10.51
C SER A 54 18.08 7.36 -9.47
N LYS A 55 18.51 8.57 -9.81
CA LYS A 55 18.19 9.79 -9.07
C LYS A 55 16.86 10.35 -9.55
N ARG A 56 16.05 10.86 -8.61
CA ARG A 56 14.74 11.44 -8.88
C ARG A 56 14.51 12.63 -7.97
N ILE A 57 13.76 13.59 -8.46
CA ILE A 57 13.20 14.68 -7.65
C ILE A 57 11.71 14.41 -7.52
N ILE A 58 11.24 14.36 -6.28
CA ILE A 58 9.85 14.08 -5.97
C ILE A 58 9.25 15.18 -5.09
N SER A 59 7.95 15.41 -5.22
CA SER A 59 7.14 16.22 -4.32
C SER A 59 6.22 15.29 -3.53
N PRO A 60 6.65 14.79 -2.34
CA PRO A 60 5.87 13.85 -1.57
C PRO A 60 4.76 14.55 -0.81
N HIS A 61 3.55 13.94 -0.76
CA HIS A 61 2.44 14.52 -0.03
C HIS A 61 1.77 13.58 0.97
N SER A 62 1.91 12.27 0.82
CA SER A 62 1.24 11.30 1.71
C SER A 62 2.05 10.03 1.88
N LEU A 63 1.74 9.31 2.95
CA LEU A 63 2.26 7.98 3.24
C LEU A 63 1.09 7.01 3.36
N PHE A 64 1.28 5.78 2.92
CA PHE A 64 0.35 4.70 3.22
C PHE A 64 1.09 3.39 3.49
N ASP A 65 0.40 2.46 4.12
CA ASP A 65 0.92 1.19 4.59
C ASP A 65 -0.05 0.08 4.16
N ASP A 66 0.45 -0.91 3.42
CA ASP A 66 -0.32 -2.08 3.01
C ASP A 66 -0.22 -3.26 4.00
N GLY A 67 0.38 -3.03 5.18
CA GLY A 67 0.66 -4.05 6.18
C GLY A 67 2.02 -4.73 5.98
N LEU A 68 2.57 -4.72 4.78
CA LEU A 68 3.86 -5.32 4.43
C LEU A 68 4.96 -4.26 4.28
N LYS A 69 4.63 -3.12 3.69
CA LYS A 69 5.57 -2.04 3.35
C LYS A 69 4.92 -0.67 3.54
N ILE A 70 5.78 0.32 3.75
CA ILE A 70 5.38 1.72 3.72
C ILE A 70 5.69 2.30 2.34
N TYR A 71 4.74 3.02 1.80
CA TYR A 71 4.84 3.70 0.51
C TYR A 71 4.69 5.20 0.70
N ILE A 72 5.30 5.92 -0.23
CA ILE A 72 5.22 7.37 -0.35
C ILE A 72 4.42 7.67 -1.61
N ARG A 73 3.33 8.43 -1.48
CA ARG A 73 2.63 9.01 -2.63
C ARG A 73 3.26 10.35 -2.92
N ALA A 74 3.74 10.52 -4.17
CA ALA A 74 4.49 11.69 -4.58
C ALA A 74 4.30 11.98 -6.07
N TYR A 75 4.39 13.25 -6.45
CA TYR A 75 4.64 13.62 -7.84
C TYR A 75 6.11 13.39 -8.17
N ASP A 76 6.38 12.64 -9.23
CA ASP A 76 7.73 12.37 -9.72
C ASP A 76 8.04 13.25 -10.93
N SER A 77 9.00 14.16 -10.79
CA SER A 77 9.37 15.12 -11.84
C SER A 77 9.92 14.44 -13.10
N LYS A 78 10.46 13.22 -12.99
CA LYS A 78 10.95 12.44 -14.13
C LYS A 78 9.82 11.89 -14.99
N TYR A 79 8.76 11.41 -14.35
CA TYR A 79 7.60 10.82 -15.04
C TYR A 79 6.47 11.81 -15.27
N GLN A 80 6.56 13.01 -14.64
CA GLN A 80 5.51 14.03 -14.66
C GLN A 80 4.14 13.47 -14.24
N ALA A 81 4.13 12.63 -13.20
CA ALA A 81 2.95 11.93 -12.71
C ALA A 81 3.04 11.65 -11.22
N PHE A 82 1.88 11.49 -10.59
CA PHE A 82 1.80 10.98 -9.23
C PHE A 82 2.01 9.46 -9.23
N ILE A 83 2.93 9.00 -8.37
CA ILE A 83 3.30 7.58 -8.28
C ILE A 83 3.41 7.11 -6.84
N ASN A 84 3.35 5.81 -6.64
CA ASN A 84 3.61 5.15 -5.37
C ASN A 84 5.06 4.65 -5.32
N ILE A 85 5.83 5.13 -4.36
CA ILE A 85 7.25 4.82 -4.18
C ILE A 85 7.42 3.97 -2.93
N SER A 86 8.03 2.78 -3.06
CA SER A 86 8.37 1.95 -1.90
C SER A 86 9.48 2.60 -1.09
N SER A 87 9.21 2.95 0.16
CA SER A 87 10.17 3.65 1.02
C SER A 87 11.47 2.87 1.26
N SER A 88 11.39 1.54 1.33
CA SER A 88 12.54 0.66 1.56
C SER A 88 13.47 0.48 0.35
N ARG A 89 13.11 1.06 -0.80
CA ARG A 89 13.96 1.08 -2.00
C ARG A 89 14.70 2.41 -2.20
N ILE A 90 14.55 3.32 -1.26
CA ILE A 90 15.28 4.59 -1.26
C ILE A 90 16.61 4.35 -0.53
N THR A 91 17.72 4.60 -1.21
CA THR A 91 19.06 4.41 -0.69
C THR A 91 19.70 5.70 -0.19
N CYS A 92 19.17 6.84 -0.62
CA CYS A 92 19.57 8.17 -0.17
C CYS A 92 18.40 9.12 -0.37
N SER A 93 18.22 10.07 0.54
CA SER A 93 17.27 11.17 0.38
C SER A 93 17.83 12.48 0.92
N SER A 94 17.55 13.58 0.24
CA SER A 94 17.98 14.91 0.65
C SER A 94 16.83 15.90 0.47
N LEU A 95 16.46 16.55 1.57
CA LEU A 95 15.47 17.64 1.52
C LEU A 95 16.04 18.81 0.71
N MET A 96 15.28 19.27 -0.26
CA MET A 96 15.65 20.41 -1.07
C MET A 96 15.04 21.70 -0.51
N ASP A 97 15.72 22.81 -0.67
CA ASP A 97 15.13 24.12 -0.34
C ASP A 97 14.31 24.68 -1.53
N VAL A 98 13.43 23.83 -2.05
CA VAL A 98 12.54 24.11 -3.17
C VAL A 98 11.13 23.67 -2.78
N SER A 99 10.19 24.60 -2.85
CA SER A 99 8.78 24.29 -2.59
C SER A 99 8.18 23.40 -3.67
N THR A 100 7.18 22.59 -3.27
CA THR A 100 6.31 21.86 -4.21
C THR A 100 5.66 22.88 -5.17
N ALA A 101 5.68 22.60 -6.46
CA ALA A 101 5.06 23.47 -7.46
C ALA A 101 3.53 23.25 -7.52
N ILE A 102 2.83 24.26 -8.02
CA ILE A 102 1.40 24.14 -8.36
C ILE A 102 1.23 22.97 -9.36
N GLY A 103 0.27 22.11 -9.11
CA GLY A 103 0.04 20.90 -9.91
C GLY A 103 0.78 19.65 -9.42
N GLU A 104 1.73 19.79 -8.48
CA GLU A 104 2.42 18.67 -7.82
C GLU A 104 1.89 18.40 -6.40
N GLU A 105 0.92 19.18 -5.94
CA GLU A 105 0.32 19.13 -4.61
C GLU A 105 -0.77 18.05 -4.55
N VAL A 106 -1.13 17.64 -3.34
CA VAL A 106 -2.12 16.58 -3.09
C VAL A 106 -3.49 16.86 -3.72
N GLU A 107 -3.86 18.13 -3.84
CA GLU A 107 -5.13 18.56 -4.43
C GLU A 107 -5.25 18.21 -5.91
N TYR A 108 -4.12 18.04 -6.61
CA TYR A 108 -4.05 17.69 -8.02
C TYR A 108 -3.88 16.18 -8.26
N ASP A 109 -3.70 15.39 -7.21
CA ASP A 109 -3.61 13.93 -7.33
C ASP A 109 -5.01 13.30 -7.42
N ILE A 110 -5.49 13.14 -8.64
CA ILE A 110 -6.84 12.63 -8.93
C ILE A 110 -7.04 11.24 -8.31
N GLU A 111 -6.11 10.29 -8.52
CA GLU A 111 -6.22 8.93 -7.97
C GLU A 111 -6.19 8.89 -6.44
N TRP A 112 -5.44 9.81 -5.81
CA TRP A 112 -5.41 9.90 -4.35
C TRP A 112 -6.71 10.46 -3.78
N ASN A 113 -7.32 11.41 -4.46
CA ASN A 113 -8.54 12.06 -4.02
C ASN A 113 -9.81 11.28 -4.41
N ASN A 114 -9.71 10.38 -5.41
CA ASN A 114 -10.81 9.51 -5.78
C ASN A 114 -10.94 8.35 -4.78
N ILE A 115 -12.18 8.11 -4.31
CA ILE A 115 -12.53 7.01 -3.41
C ILE A 115 -13.32 5.99 -4.21
N LEU A 116 -12.84 4.75 -4.21
CA LEU A 116 -13.52 3.62 -4.82
C LEU A 116 -14.32 2.87 -3.75
N ASP A 117 -15.55 2.49 -4.10
CA ASP A 117 -16.38 1.61 -3.30
C ASP A 117 -16.23 0.17 -3.80
N PHE A 118 -15.70 -0.72 -2.97
CA PHE A 118 -15.56 -2.13 -3.29
C PHE A 118 -16.56 -2.96 -2.53
N GLN A 119 -17.18 -3.90 -3.24
CA GLN A 119 -17.99 -4.95 -2.63
C GLN A 119 -17.22 -6.27 -2.69
N LEU A 120 -16.77 -6.73 -1.52
CA LEU A 120 -16.11 -8.03 -1.36
C LEU A 120 -17.14 -9.09 -0.95
N ILE A 121 -17.04 -10.26 -1.56
CA ILE A 121 -17.88 -11.42 -1.25
C ILE A 121 -17.00 -12.63 -0.95
N PRO A 122 -17.52 -13.69 -0.31
CA PRO A 122 -16.81 -14.96 -0.23
C PRO A 122 -16.47 -15.45 -1.64
N HIS A 123 -15.26 -15.95 -1.82
CA HIS A 123 -14.83 -16.45 -3.12
C HIS A 123 -15.83 -17.50 -3.66
N PRO A 124 -16.28 -17.42 -4.92
CA PRO A 124 -17.36 -18.28 -5.46
C PRO A 124 -17.13 -19.78 -5.31
N LYS A 125 -15.87 -20.23 -5.36
CA LYS A 125 -15.47 -21.65 -5.23
C LYS A 125 -15.44 -22.18 -3.79
N ILE A 126 -15.64 -21.34 -2.78
CA ILE A 126 -15.72 -21.78 -1.37
C ILE A 126 -17.04 -22.48 -1.14
N LYS A 127 -16.98 -23.69 -0.55
CA LYS A 127 -18.16 -24.52 -0.27
C LYS A 127 -18.99 -23.93 0.89
N HIS A 128 -18.33 -23.55 1.99
CA HIS A 128 -18.94 -23.02 3.20
C HIS A 128 -18.75 -21.51 3.30
N LYS A 129 -19.50 -20.78 2.50
CA LYS A 129 -19.39 -19.31 2.40
C LYS A 129 -19.75 -18.60 3.70
N GLU A 130 -20.66 -19.17 4.47
CA GLU A 130 -21.08 -18.69 5.78
C GLU A 130 -19.91 -18.52 6.76
N THR A 131 -18.83 -19.30 6.62
CA THR A 131 -17.63 -19.17 7.43
C THR A 131 -16.94 -17.85 7.16
N ILE A 132 -16.78 -17.48 5.90
CA ILE A 132 -16.15 -16.23 5.47
C ILE A 132 -17.05 -15.03 5.80
N GLU A 133 -18.36 -15.19 5.61
CA GLU A 133 -19.33 -14.17 5.98
C GLU A 133 -19.25 -13.83 7.47
N TYR A 134 -19.15 -14.88 8.32
CA TYR A 134 -19.00 -14.71 9.77
C TYR A 134 -17.67 -14.07 10.16
N GLU A 135 -16.55 -14.54 9.58
CA GLU A 135 -15.19 -14.05 9.86
C GLU A 135 -15.07 -12.55 9.56
N TYR A 136 -15.55 -12.12 8.39
CA TYR A 136 -15.49 -10.73 7.95
C TYR A 136 -16.71 -9.91 8.34
N LYS A 137 -17.65 -10.46 9.12
CA LYS A 137 -18.90 -9.81 9.57
C LYS A 137 -19.67 -9.22 8.39
N MET A 138 -19.78 -9.98 7.32
CA MET A 138 -20.45 -9.56 6.11
C MET A 138 -21.95 -9.37 6.34
N ILE A 139 -22.52 -8.35 5.71
CA ILE A 139 -23.95 -8.07 5.74
C ILE A 139 -24.55 -8.52 4.40
N ARG A 140 -25.54 -9.44 4.47
CA ARG A 140 -26.17 -10.01 3.27
C ARG A 140 -25.15 -10.61 2.28
N GLY A 141 -24.14 -11.30 2.82
CA GLY A 141 -23.11 -11.98 2.02
C GLY A 141 -22.08 -11.07 1.38
N SER A 142 -21.96 -9.82 1.82
CA SER A 142 -20.96 -8.89 1.30
C SER A 142 -20.36 -7.97 2.36
N LEU A 143 -19.12 -7.53 2.10
CA LEU A 143 -18.41 -6.49 2.84
C LEU A 143 -18.16 -5.31 1.90
N ASN A 144 -18.71 -4.15 2.22
CA ASN A 144 -18.45 -2.91 1.47
C ASN A 144 -17.32 -2.14 2.13
N ILE A 145 -16.33 -1.74 1.36
CA ILE A 145 -15.16 -0.99 1.81
C ILE A 145 -14.87 0.16 0.86
N GLN A 146 -14.34 1.24 1.45
CA GLN A 146 -13.91 2.42 0.70
C GLN A 146 -12.40 2.53 0.74
N VAL A 147 -11.77 2.69 -0.42
CA VAL A 147 -10.33 2.84 -0.55
C VAL A 147 -10.00 3.94 -1.55
N ARG A 148 -8.84 4.60 -1.35
CA ARG A 148 -8.32 5.52 -2.37
C ARG A 148 -7.89 4.75 -3.61
N GLU A 149 -8.26 5.23 -4.80
CA GLU A 149 -7.88 4.60 -6.07
C GLU A 149 -6.37 4.34 -6.16
N ALA A 150 -5.55 5.33 -5.78
CA ALA A 150 -4.10 5.23 -5.76
C ALA A 150 -3.55 4.06 -4.91
N THR A 151 -4.31 3.55 -3.95
CA THR A 151 -3.90 2.48 -3.01
C THR A 151 -4.62 1.16 -3.23
N ALA A 152 -5.66 1.15 -4.04
CA ALA A 152 -6.59 0.03 -4.20
C ALA A 152 -5.90 -1.29 -4.52
N GLY A 153 -5.04 -1.32 -5.53
CA GLY A 153 -4.33 -2.54 -5.92
C GLY A 153 -3.36 -3.09 -4.85
N PHE A 154 -2.87 -2.23 -3.95
CA PHE A 154 -2.02 -2.65 -2.84
C PHE A 154 -2.84 -3.37 -1.76
N TYR A 155 -3.97 -2.81 -1.38
CA TYR A 155 -4.84 -3.40 -0.36
C TYR A 155 -5.52 -4.67 -0.84
N LEU A 156 -6.07 -4.70 -2.05
CA LEU A 156 -6.68 -5.91 -2.62
C LEU A 156 -5.69 -7.09 -2.63
N ARG A 157 -4.42 -6.82 -3.01
CA ARG A 157 -3.36 -7.84 -2.95
C ARG A 157 -3.00 -8.23 -1.52
N ALA A 158 -2.88 -7.28 -0.59
CA ALA A 158 -2.55 -7.56 0.81
C ALA A 158 -3.66 -8.36 1.51
N TRP A 159 -4.90 -8.18 1.11
CA TRP A 159 -6.05 -8.93 1.62
C TRP A 159 -6.31 -10.25 0.88
N ASN A 160 -5.46 -10.61 -0.09
CA ASN A 160 -5.65 -11.79 -0.94
C ASN A 160 -7.06 -11.83 -1.56
N VAL A 161 -7.47 -10.73 -2.20
CA VAL A 161 -8.73 -10.66 -2.94
C VAL A 161 -8.51 -11.15 -4.37
N ASP A 162 -9.30 -12.12 -4.81
CA ASP A 162 -9.35 -12.48 -6.22
C ASP A 162 -10.13 -11.40 -6.99
N CYS A 163 -9.43 -10.73 -7.90
CA CYS A 163 -9.97 -9.68 -8.76
C CYS A 163 -10.20 -10.16 -10.20
N SER A 164 -10.09 -11.47 -10.47
CA SER A 164 -10.38 -12.00 -11.80
C SER A 164 -11.88 -12.07 -12.05
N VAL A 165 -12.30 -11.78 -13.28
CA VAL A 165 -13.73 -11.76 -13.66
C VAL A 165 -14.42 -13.10 -13.44
N ASP A 166 -13.69 -14.20 -13.68
CA ASP A 166 -14.19 -15.57 -13.58
C ASP A 166 -13.92 -16.25 -12.23
N ALA A 167 -13.43 -15.50 -11.23
CA ALA A 167 -12.94 -16.04 -9.96
C ALA A 167 -11.94 -17.19 -10.18
N GLY A 168 -10.97 -16.96 -11.08
CA GLY A 168 -10.06 -17.98 -11.58
C GLY A 168 -9.03 -18.46 -10.59
N LEU A 169 -8.71 -17.67 -9.55
CA LEU A 169 -7.67 -17.99 -8.58
C LEU A 169 -8.09 -19.07 -7.58
N SER A 170 -7.11 -19.62 -6.84
CA SER A 170 -7.36 -20.69 -5.86
C SER A 170 -8.06 -20.17 -4.62
N SER A 171 -9.24 -20.69 -4.32
CA SER A 171 -9.99 -20.37 -3.10
C SER A 171 -9.34 -20.85 -1.80
N GLU A 172 -8.26 -21.64 -1.86
CA GLU A 172 -7.45 -22.01 -0.70
C GLU A 172 -6.58 -20.84 -0.20
N ILE A 173 -6.26 -19.88 -1.11
CA ILE A 173 -5.45 -18.69 -0.80
C ILE A 173 -6.32 -17.44 -0.79
N TYR A 174 -7.24 -17.35 -1.74
CA TYR A 174 -8.10 -16.19 -1.96
C TYR A 174 -9.49 -16.47 -1.41
N HIS A 175 -9.73 -16.11 -0.15
CA HIS A 175 -11.03 -16.32 0.48
C HIS A 175 -12.06 -15.26 0.07
N LEU A 176 -11.59 -14.13 -0.43
CA LEU A 176 -12.40 -13.01 -0.87
C LEU A 176 -12.35 -12.86 -2.39
N HIS A 177 -13.45 -12.43 -2.98
CA HIS A 177 -13.56 -12.10 -4.38
C HIS A 177 -14.15 -10.70 -4.52
N LEU A 178 -13.58 -9.89 -5.43
CA LEU A 178 -14.11 -8.59 -5.78
C LEU A 178 -15.32 -8.78 -6.69
N ARG A 179 -16.51 -8.43 -6.20
CA ARG A 179 -17.68 -8.36 -7.07
C ARG A 179 -17.52 -7.14 -7.95
N ASP A 180 -17.56 -7.31 -9.26
CA ASP A 180 -17.62 -6.19 -10.19
C ASP A 180 -18.76 -5.26 -9.77
N ALA A 181 -18.42 -4.00 -9.52
CA ALA A 181 -19.44 -2.98 -9.45
C ALA A 181 -20.11 -2.96 -10.83
N GLU A 182 -21.33 -3.45 -10.91
CA GLU A 182 -22.15 -3.27 -12.11
C GLU A 182 -22.03 -1.79 -12.47
N GLN A 183 -21.54 -1.53 -13.67
CA GLN A 183 -21.56 -0.19 -14.24
C GLN A 183 -23.03 0.23 -14.26
N HIS A 184 -23.41 1.01 -13.27
CA HIS A 184 -24.71 1.66 -13.30
C HIS A 184 -24.65 2.69 -14.43
N SER A 185 -25.23 2.27 -15.55
CA SER A 185 -25.53 3.07 -16.74
C SER A 185 -26.42 4.25 -16.39
#